data_75245f59e795c9dda8b34d0e39213b34
#
_entry.id   75245f59e795c9dda8b34d0e39213b34
#
_cell.length_a   1.000
_cell.length_b   1.000
_cell.length_c   1.000
_cell.angle_alpha   90.00
_cell.angle_beta   90.00
_cell.angle_gamma   90.00
#
_symmetry.space_group_name_H-M   'P 1'
#
loop_
_entity.id
_entity.type
_entity.pdbx_description
1 polymer ?
#
loop_
_entity_poly.entity_id
_entity_poly.type
_entity_poly.pdbx_seq_one_letter_code
_entity_poly.pdbx_strand_id
1 'polypeptide(L)'
;MSNIVNDLVEDYIRVTLKEKEGLLKDLEIYAEENSVPIIHKEVSDLLKVLLKIQKPKRVLEVGCAIGYSSIFFATIIGKDADIITVERSEKMIEKAKGNIKLAGFENNITILEGDAEEKLSQIQGEFDLIFIDAAKGQYKLFFDLVIDKLKDGGLLVSDNILYKGMVAHDDFVVRRKKTIVKRMRNYLDYICNCDYLSTSLIPIGDGVALSYKESKRGDVDGIK
;
A
#
# COMPACT_ATOMS: atom_id res chain seq x y z
N MET A 1 -14.73 0.92 -17.12
CA MET A 1 -14.05 2.20 -17.43
C MET A 1 -13.54 2.79 -16.13
N SER A 2 -12.26 3.09 -16.09
CA SER A 2 -11.66 3.86 -15.00
C SER A 2 -12.02 5.34 -15.22
N ASN A 3 -12.46 6.04 -14.15
CA ASN A 3 -12.62 7.51 -14.21
C ASN A 3 -11.33 8.23 -13.77
N ILE A 4 -10.19 7.55 -13.80
CA ILE A 4 -8.91 8.06 -13.30
C ILE A 4 -7.97 8.34 -14.45
N VAL A 5 -7.74 7.34 -15.31
CA VAL A 5 -6.91 7.44 -16.50
C VAL A 5 -7.72 6.94 -17.70
N ASN A 6 -7.44 7.45 -18.88
CA ASN A 6 -8.04 6.95 -20.11
C ASN A 6 -7.69 5.47 -20.30
N ASP A 7 -8.69 4.63 -20.56
CA ASP A 7 -8.51 3.16 -20.66
C ASP A 7 -7.43 2.78 -21.68
N LEU A 8 -7.35 3.48 -22.84
CA LEU A 8 -6.32 3.21 -23.87
C LEU A 8 -4.89 3.52 -23.37
N VAL A 9 -4.76 4.54 -22.51
CA VAL A 9 -3.46 4.90 -21.91
C VAL A 9 -3.06 3.87 -20.86
N GLU A 10 -4.01 3.44 -20.05
CA GLU A 10 -3.81 2.40 -19.03
C GLU A 10 -3.41 1.06 -19.68
N ASP A 11 -4.13 0.64 -20.72
CA ASP A 11 -3.83 -0.57 -21.49
C ASP A 11 -2.43 -0.48 -22.13
N TYR A 12 -2.08 0.66 -22.75
CA TYR A 12 -0.75 0.87 -23.32
C TYR A 12 0.35 0.72 -22.25
N ILE A 13 0.17 1.33 -21.09
CA ILE A 13 1.12 1.21 -19.97
C ILE A 13 1.26 -0.26 -19.57
N ARG A 14 0.16 -0.98 -19.37
CA ARG A 14 0.17 -2.38 -18.93
C ARG A 14 0.83 -3.32 -19.93
N VAL A 15 0.63 -3.13 -21.23
CA VAL A 15 1.29 -3.97 -22.25
C VAL A 15 2.75 -3.62 -22.45
N THR A 16 3.15 -2.38 -22.13
CA THR A 16 4.55 -1.92 -22.22
C THR A 16 5.39 -2.41 -21.04
N LEU A 17 4.79 -2.54 -19.87
CA LEU A 17 5.47 -3.02 -18.66
C LEU A 17 5.81 -4.51 -18.78
N LYS A 18 7.02 -4.87 -18.28
CA LYS A 18 7.47 -6.27 -18.27
C LYS A 18 6.53 -7.14 -17.43
N GLU A 19 6.17 -8.31 -17.96
CA GLU A 19 5.41 -9.29 -17.20
C GLU A 19 6.22 -9.82 -16.00
N LYS A 20 5.52 -10.14 -14.91
CA LYS A 20 6.13 -10.88 -13.82
C LYS A 20 6.38 -12.31 -14.26
N GLU A 21 7.31 -12.98 -13.60
CA GLU A 21 7.70 -14.36 -13.89
C GLU A 21 7.56 -15.23 -12.63
N GLY A 22 7.50 -16.55 -12.81
CA GLY A 22 7.45 -17.52 -11.71
C GLY A 22 6.25 -17.33 -10.80
N LEU A 23 6.46 -17.52 -9.50
CA LEU A 23 5.37 -17.50 -8.52
C LEU A 23 4.54 -16.20 -8.55
N LEU A 24 5.16 -15.05 -8.75
CA LEU A 24 4.40 -13.79 -8.82
C LEU A 24 3.40 -13.80 -9.99
N LYS A 25 3.78 -14.34 -11.14
CA LYS A 25 2.86 -14.51 -12.27
C LYS A 25 1.73 -15.49 -11.96
N ASP A 26 2.06 -16.60 -11.32
CA ASP A 26 1.04 -17.60 -10.92
C ASP A 26 0.04 -17.00 -9.94
N LEU A 27 0.50 -16.12 -9.02
CA LEU A 27 -0.36 -15.41 -8.08
C LEU A 27 -1.25 -14.36 -8.76
N GLU A 28 -0.76 -13.68 -9.81
CA GLU A 28 -1.57 -12.75 -10.62
C GLU A 28 -2.71 -13.51 -11.32
N ILE A 29 -2.39 -14.64 -11.97
CA ILE A 29 -3.39 -15.50 -12.62
C ILE A 29 -4.43 -16.01 -11.60
N TYR A 30 -3.96 -16.52 -10.47
CA TYR A 30 -4.85 -16.98 -9.41
C TYR A 30 -5.78 -15.87 -8.90
N ALA A 31 -5.23 -14.65 -8.72
CA ALA A 31 -6.00 -13.51 -8.24
C ALA A 31 -7.09 -13.11 -9.23
N GLU A 32 -6.80 -13.10 -10.53
CA GLU A 32 -7.76 -12.83 -11.59
C GLU A 32 -8.89 -13.87 -11.62
N GLU A 33 -8.54 -15.16 -11.67
CA GLU A 33 -9.50 -16.27 -11.72
C GLU A 33 -10.42 -16.33 -10.50
N ASN A 34 -9.90 -15.94 -9.32
CA ASN A 34 -10.64 -16.01 -8.06
C ASN A 34 -11.17 -14.66 -7.57
N SER A 35 -11.03 -13.59 -8.39
CA SER A 35 -11.45 -12.23 -8.05
C SER A 35 -10.87 -11.73 -6.71
N VAL A 36 -9.61 -12.09 -6.43
CA VAL A 36 -8.87 -11.60 -5.26
C VAL A 36 -8.22 -10.26 -5.62
N PRO A 37 -8.48 -9.19 -4.86
CA PRO A 37 -7.80 -7.91 -5.12
C PRO A 37 -6.31 -8.03 -4.77
N ILE A 38 -5.47 -7.65 -5.71
CA ILE A 38 -4.03 -7.46 -5.55
C ILE A 38 -3.63 -6.11 -6.15
N ILE A 39 -2.44 -5.61 -5.82
CA ILE A 39 -1.93 -4.37 -6.41
C ILE A 39 -1.88 -4.47 -7.93
N HIS A 40 -2.27 -3.39 -8.61
CA HIS A 40 -2.25 -3.30 -10.07
C HIS A 40 -0.82 -3.39 -10.62
N LYS A 41 -0.66 -3.91 -11.84
CA LYS A 41 0.64 -4.10 -12.49
C LYS A 41 1.47 -2.81 -12.52
N GLU A 42 0.87 -1.71 -12.96
CA GLU A 42 1.49 -0.40 -13.03
C GLU A 42 1.87 0.16 -11.65
N VAL A 43 1.04 -0.09 -10.62
CA VAL A 43 1.35 0.28 -9.23
C VAL A 43 2.51 -0.55 -8.70
N SER A 44 2.54 -1.84 -8.98
CA SER A 44 3.66 -2.71 -8.58
C SER A 44 4.99 -2.26 -9.18
N ASP A 45 5.02 -1.80 -10.43
CA ASP A 45 6.25 -1.31 -11.05
C ASP A 45 6.69 0.06 -10.50
N LEU A 46 5.75 0.96 -10.14
CA LEU A 46 6.07 2.16 -9.37
C LEU A 46 6.70 1.79 -8.02
N LEU A 47 6.07 0.88 -7.26
CA LEU A 47 6.58 0.42 -5.97
C LEU A 47 7.95 -0.23 -6.10
N LYS A 48 8.20 -1.01 -7.16
CA LYS A 48 9.53 -1.58 -7.43
C LYS A 48 10.62 -0.52 -7.56
N VAL A 49 10.33 0.59 -8.23
CA VAL A 49 11.27 1.72 -8.36
C VAL A 49 11.50 2.37 -6.99
N LEU A 50 10.43 2.65 -6.25
CA LEU A 50 10.51 3.25 -4.92
C LEU A 50 11.28 2.37 -3.93
N LEU A 51 11.03 1.06 -3.91
CA LEU A 51 11.74 0.12 -3.05
C LEU A 51 13.25 0.06 -3.37
N LYS A 52 13.62 0.18 -4.64
CA LYS A 52 15.04 0.24 -5.05
C LYS A 52 15.73 1.54 -4.65
N ILE A 53 14.98 2.65 -4.63
CA ILE A 53 15.49 3.96 -4.20
C ILE A 53 15.60 4.00 -2.68
N GLN A 54 14.52 3.68 -1.98
CA GLN A 54 14.39 3.78 -0.52
C GLN A 54 15.20 2.70 0.20
N LYS A 55 15.32 1.49 -0.39
CA LYS A 55 16.00 0.32 0.19
C LYS A 55 15.54 0.03 1.62
N PRO A 56 14.22 -0.07 1.87
CA PRO A 56 13.68 -0.28 3.20
C PRO A 56 14.17 -1.63 3.75
N LYS A 57 14.48 -1.68 5.04
CA LYS A 57 14.78 -2.95 5.73
C LYS A 57 13.56 -3.47 6.45
N ARG A 58 12.77 -2.59 7.01
CA ARG A 58 11.59 -2.94 7.78
C ARG A 58 10.33 -2.33 7.17
N VAL A 59 9.38 -3.19 6.79
CA VAL A 59 8.14 -2.81 6.10
C VAL A 59 6.94 -3.23 6.92
N LEU A 60 5.95 -2.34 7.06
CA LEU A 60 4.64 -2.65 7.60
C LEU A 60 3.61 -2.59 6.46
N GLU A 61 2.82 -3.64 6.32
CA GLU A 61 1.71 -3.71 5.38
C GLU A 61 0.38 -3.87 6.12
N VAL A 62 -0.62 -3.12 5.70
CA VAL A 62 -1.99 -3.23 6.21
C VAL A 62 -2.89 -3.75 5.10
N GLY A 63 -3.23 -5.04 5.18
CA GLY A 63 -3.98 -5.76 4.16
C GLY A 63 -3.06 -6.62 3.28
N CYS A 64 -3.00 -7.91 3.58
CA CYS A 64 -2.10 -8.88 2.93
C CYS A 64 -2.80 -9.68 1.83
N ALA A 65 -4.12 -9.88 1.93
CA ALA A 65 -4.88 -10.80 1.08
C ALA A 65 -4.16 -12.16 0.93
N ILE A 66 -3.76 -12.54 -0.29
CA ILE A 66 -3.04 -13.79 -0.57
C ILE A 66 -1.51 -13.69 -0.41
N GLY A 67 -1.00 -12.56 0.12
CA GLY A 67 0.43 -12.31 0.34
C GLY A 67 1.21 -11.84 -0.90
N TYR A 68 0.53 -11.45 -1.98
CA TYR A 68 1.17 -11.04 -3.23
C TYR A 68 2.12 -9.86 -3.03
N SER A 69 1.65 -8.76 -2.44
CA SER A 69 2.44 -7.54 -2.19
C SER A 69 3.61 -7.80 -1.25
N SER A 70 3.39 -8.50 -0.13
CA SER A 70 4.47 -8.87 0.81
C SER A 70 5.58 -9.71 0.12
N ILE A 71 5.20 -10.71 -0.69
CA ILE A 71 6.16 -11.53 -1.46
C ILE A 71 6.88 -10.68 -2.50
N PHE A 72 6.16 -9.79 -3.19
CA PHE A 72 6.73 -8.87 -4.15
C PHE A 72 7.75 -7.93 -3.50
N PHE A 73 7.44 -7.36 -2.33
CA PHE A 73 8.40 -6.53 -1.58
C PHE A 73 9.63 -7.33 -1.16
N ALA A 74 9.45 -8.52 -0.57
CA ALA A 74 10.55 -9.39 -0.18
C ALA A 74 11.46 -9.77 -1.35
N THR A 75 10.88 -10.03 -2.53
CA THR A 75 11.64 -10.34 -3.75
C THR A 75 12.55 -9.18 -4.19
N ILE A 76 12.13 -7.93 -3.97
CA ILE A 76 12.90 -6.74 -4.38
C ILE A 76 13.92 -6.33 -3.33
N ILE A 77 13.53 -6.35 -2.06
CA ILE A 77 14.36 -5.94 -0.92
C ILE A 77 15.45 -7.00 -0.66
N GLY A 78 15.10 -8.28 -0.81
CA GLY A 78 16.01 -9.39 -0.60
C GLY A 78 15.88 -10.03 0.80
N LYS A 79 16.85 -10.90 1.12
CA LYS A 79 16.80 -11.76 2.33
C LYS A 79 16.91 -10.99 3.66
N ASP A 80 17.31 -9.74 3.64
CA ASP A 80 17.42 -8.91 4.85
C ASP A 80 16.12 -8.14 5.17
N ALA A 81 15.06 -8.36 4.38
CA ALA A 81 13.76 -7.74 4.62
C ALA A 81 13.10 -8.29 5.88
N ASP A 82 12.58 -7.40 6.72
CA ASP A 82 11.64 -7.70 7.81
C ASP A 82 10.28 -7.08 7.45
N ILE A 83 9.34 -7.91 7.02
CA ILE A 83 8.02 -7.49 6.57
C ILE A 83 6.99 -7.99 7.57
N ILE A 84 6.26 -7.06 8.18
CA ILE A 84 5.10 -7.37 9.01
C ILE A 84 3.85 -6.99 8.23
N THR A 85 2.93 -7.94 8.09
CA THR A 85 1.66 -7.68 7.41
C THR A 85 0.47 -8.08 8.28
N VAL A 86 -0.66 -7.38 8.13
CA VAL A 86 -1.87 -7.62 8.93
C VAL A 86 -2.99 -8.09 8.02
N GLU A 87 -3.63 -9.20 8.37
CA GLU A 87 -4.80 -9.72 7.65
C GLU A 87 -5.80 -10.34 8.63
N ARG A 88 -7.10 -10.11 8.38
CA ARG A 88 -8.19 -10.60 9.23
C ARG A 88 -8.95 -11.81 8.68
N SER A 89 -8.86 -12.03 7.36
CA SER A 89 -9.58 -13.12 6.69
C SER A 89 -8.82 -14.42 6.84
N GLU A 90 -9.34 -15.36 7.63
CA GLU A 90 -8.73 -16.68 7.82
C GLU A 90 -8.40 -17.37 6.49
N LYS A 91 -9.33 -17.31 5.51
CA LYS A 91 -9.13 -17.87 4.17
C LYS A 91 -7.93 -17.23 3.45
N MET A 92 -7.76 -15.91 3.56
CA MET A 92 -6.64 -15.19 2.94
C MET A 92 -5.34 -15.48 3.68
N ILE A 93 -5.36 -15.53 5.01
CA ILE A 93 -4.22 -15.88 5.86
C ILE A 93 -3.66 -17.25 5.50
N GLU A 94 -4.53 -18.26 5.42
CA GLU A 94 -4.11 -19.62 5.05
C GLU A 94 -3.44 -19.64 3.66
N LYS A 95 -4.05 -18.95 2.69
CA LYS A 95 -3.49 -18.84 1.35
C LYS A 95 -2.16 -18.09 1.33
N ALA A 96 -2.06 -16.96 2.05
CA ALA A 96 -0.84 -16.18 2.17
C ALA A 96 0.30 -16.98 2.78
N LYS A 97 0.06 -17.73 3.86
CA LYS A 97 1.05 -18.61 4.47
C LYS A 97 1.60 -19.65 3.47
N GLY A 98 0.71 -20.28 2.70
CA GLY A 98 1.11 -21.22 1.65
C GLY A 98 1.98 -20.57 0.58
N ASN A 99 1.60 -19.39 0.11
CA ASN A 99 2.31 -18.64 -0.92
C ASN A 99 3.67 -18.12 -0.42
N ILE A 100 3.75 -17.61 0.81
CA ILE A 100 5.00 -17.16 1.46
C ILE A 100 5.99 -18.31 1.58
N LYS A 101 5.50 -19.49 1.96
CA LYS A 101 6.30 -20.71 2.01
C LYS A 101 6.81 -21.13 0.64
N LEU A 102 5.96 -21.11 -0.39
CA LEU A 102 6.38 -21.39 -1.78
C LEU A 102 7.42 -20.39 -2.27
N ALA A 103 7.35 -19.13 -1.83
CA ALA A 103 8.32 -18.10 -2.15
C ALA A 103 9.64 -18.22 -1.36
N GLY A 104 9.69 -19.02 -0.29
CA GLY A 104 10.85 -19.17 0.58
C GLY A 104 11.12 -17.96 1.48
N PHE A 105 10.07 -17.21 1.87
CA PHE A 105 10.16 -15.99 2.68
C PHE A 105 9.54 -16.13 4.08
N GLU A 106 9.40 -17.35 4.61
CA GLU A 106 8.80 -17.59 5.94
C GLU A 106 9.57 -16.91 7.09
N ASN A 107 10.85 -16.67 6.89
CA ASN A 107 11.69 -15.98 7.87
C ASN A 107 11.72 -14.46 7.70
N ASN A 108 11.10 -13.94 6.62
CA ASN A 108 11.13 -12.54 6.25
C ASN A 108 9.76 -11.86 6.37
N ILE A 109 8.66 -12.63 6.27
CA ILE A 109 7.31 -12.13 6.27
C ILE A 109 6.54 -12.73 7.45
N THR A 110 6.12 -11.86 8.36
CA THR A 110 5.29 -12.22 9.52
C THR A 110 3.86 -11.73 9.30
N ILE A 111 2.88 -12.63 9.32
CA ILE A 111 1.46 -12.28 9.26
C ILE A 111 0.92 -12.13 10.67
N LEU A 112 0.41 -10.95 11.02
CA LEU A 112 -0.38 -10.70 12.21
C LEU A 112 -1.85 -10.95 11.89
N GLU A 113 -2.38 -12.04 12.41
CA GLU A 113 -3.74 -12.51 12.13
C GLU A 113 -4.74 -11.79 13.02
N GLY A 114 -5.71 -11.11 12.43
CA GLY A 114 -6.78 -10.45 13.15
C GLY A 114 -7.14 -9.06 12.61
N ASP A 115 -7.95 -8.34 13.39
CA ASP A 115 -8.38 -6.99 13.03
C ASP A 115 -7.21 -6.01 13.04
N ALA A 116 -7.15 -5.17 12.00
CA ALA A 116 -6.02 -4.26 11.82
C ALA A 116 -5.94 -3.20 12.94
N GLU A 117 -7.06 -2.69 13.46
CA GLU A 117 -7.05 -1.72 14.56
C GLU A 117 -6.40 -2.32 15.81
N GLU A 118 -6.76 -3.56 16.15
CA GLU A 118 -6.18 -4.27 17.28
C GLU A 118 -4.68 -4.54 17.05
N LYS A 119 -4.32 -5.14 15.93
CA LYS A 119 -2.95 -5.57 15.67
C LYS A 119 -1.98 -4.40 15.51
N LEU A 120 -2.38 -3.34 14.78
CA LEU A 120 -1.54 -2.16 14.60
C LEU A 120 -1.24 -1.42 15.91
N SER A 121 -2.18 -1.42 16.86
CA SER A 121 -1.95 -0.83 18.20
C SER A 121 -0.87 -1.55 19.01
N GLN A 122 -0.67 -2.83 18.77
CA GLN A 122 0.27 -3.69 19.48
C GLN A 122 1.69 -3.74 18.86
N ILE A 123 1.83 -3.33 17.59
CA ILE A 123 3.10 -3.36 16.88
C ILE A 123 4.10 -2.40 17.53
N GLN A 124 5.33 -2.86 17.71
CA GLN A 124 6.42 -2.10 18.26
C GLN A 124 7.53 -1.84 17.22
N GLY A 125 8.30 -0.78 17.49
CA GLY A 125 9.43 -0.38 16.68
C GLY A 125 9.04 0.47 15.46
N GLU A 126 10.04 0.86 14.68
CA GLU A 126 9.89 1.77 13.57
C GLU A 126 10.04 1.05 12.24
N PHE A 127 9.44 1.63 11.19
CA PHE A 127 9.42 1.11 9.82
C PHE A 127 10.01 2.12 8.84
N ASP A 128 10.71 1.62 7.83
CA ASP A 128 11.26 2.44 6.75
C ASP A 128 10.18 2.72 5.69
N LEU A 129 9.23 1.78 5.55
CA LEU A 129 8.10 1.88 4.63
C LEU A 129 6.84 1.33 5.30
N ILE A 130 5.74 2.05 5.14
CA ILE A 130 4.40 1.59 5.53
C ILE A 130 3.52 1.58 4.28
N PHE A 131 2.86 0.45 4.00
CA PHE A 131 1.94 0.27 2.88
C PHE A 131 0.53 0.00 3.39
N ILE A 132 -0.44 0.84 3.01
CA ILE A 132 -1.85 0.69 3.36
C ILE A 132 -2.64 0.33 2.11
N ASP A 133 -3.11 -0.91 2.06
CA ASP A 133 -4.04 -1.42 1.04
C ASP A 133 -5.13 -2.26 1.71
N ALA A 134 -6.01 -1.61 2.45
CA ALA A 134 -7.01 -2.27 3.27
C ALA A 134 -8.41 -1.67 3.08
N ALA A 135 -9.27 -1.80 4.08
CA ALA A 135 -10.64 -1.31 4.04
C ALA A 135 -10.71 0.22 3.87
N LYS A 136 -11.08 0.69 2.69
CA LYS A 136 -11.05 2.10 2.24
C LYS A 136 -11.74 3.12 3.17
N GLY A 137 -12.66 2.66 4.01
CA GLY A 137 -13.32 3.52 4.99
C GLY A 137 -12.53 3.76 6.29
N GLN A 138 -11.34 3.14 6.45
CA GLN A 138 -10.56 3.14 7.69
C GLN A 138 -9.15 3.72 7.52
N TYR A 139 -8.80 4.31 6.37
CA TYR A 139 -7.44 4.80 6.09
C TYR A 139 -6.94 5.82 7.11
N LYS A 140 -7.81 6.77 7.54
CA LYS A 140 -7.43 7.74 8.58
C LYS A 140 -7.12 7.05 9.91
N LEU A 141 -7.92 6.04 10.28
CA LEU A 141 -7.69 5.25 11.49
C LEU A 141 -6.35 4.49 11.41
N PHE A 142 -6.10 3.80 10.29
CA PHE A 142 -4.85 3.08 10.11
C PHE A 142 -3.66 4.02 10.12
N PHE A 143 -3.78 5.16 9.42
CA PHE A 143 -2.78 6.20 9.44
C PHE A 143 -2.43 6.63 10.87
N ASP A 144 -3.44 6.95 11.70
CA ASP A 144 -3.24 7.40 13.08
C ASP A 144 -2.53 6.35 13.96
N LEU A 145 -2.77 5.06 13.66
CA LEU A 145 -2.14 3.96 14.40
C LEU A 145 -0.68 3.70 13.98
N VAL A 146 -0.28 4.11 12.77
CA VAL A 146 1.03 3.72 12.23
C VAL A 146 1.99 4.89 12.00
N ILE A 147 1.54 6.14 11.93
CA ILE A 147 2.38 7.26 11.52
C ILE A 147 3.54 7.54 12.49
N ASP A 148 3.33 7.33 13.78
CA ASP A 148 4.39 7.45 14.78
C ASP A 148 5.43 6.34 14.69
N LYS A 149 5.08 5.22 14.04
CA LYS A 149 5.96 4.09 13.77
C LYS A 149 6.73 4.23 12.45
N LEU A 150 6.41 5.21 11.62
CA LEU A 150 7.17 5.53 10.43
C LEU A 150 8.40 6.34 10.84
N LYS A 151 9.59 5.91 10.42
CA LYS A 151 10.83 6.67 10.65
C LYS A 151 10.79 8.03 9.95
N ASP A 152 11.51 8.99 10.47
CA ASP A 152 11.86 10.18 9.72
C ASP A 152 12.65 9.77 8.46
N GLY A 153 12.31 10.33 7.30
CA GLY A 153 12.81 9.86 6.00
C GLY A 153 12.12 8.60 5.47
N GLY A 154 11.16 8.06 6.20
CA GLY A 154 10.36 6.90 5.79
C GLY A 154 9.27 7.27 4.79
N LEU A 155 8.77 6.26 4.08
CA LEU A 155 7.74 6.39 3.06
C LEU A 155 6.44 5.71 3.48
N LEU A 156 5.35 6.47 3.50
CA LEU A 156 3.99 5.94 3.59
C LEU A 156 3.38 5.88 2.20
N VAL A 157 2.89 4.71 1.82
CA VAL A 157 2.17 4.50 0.56
C VAL A 157 0.77 4.06 0.88
N SER A 158 -0.22 4.75 0.31
CA SER A 158 -1.64 4.38 0.42
C SER A 158 -2.18 4.09 -0.97
N ASP A 159 -2.61 2.85 -1.20
CA ASP A 159 -3.14 2.42 -2.49
C ASP A 159 -4.67 2.61 -2.58
N ASN A 160 -5.19 2.65 -3.78
CA ASN A 160 -6.62 2.75 -4.12
C ASN A 160 -7.34 3.99 -3.54
N ILE A 161 -6.62 5.10 -3.41
CA ILE A 161 -7.14 6.32 -2.78
C ILE A 161 -8.21 7.05 -3.58
N LEU A 162 -8.28 6.87 -4.90
CA LEU A 162 -9.25 7.55 -5.76
C LEU A 162 -10.57 6.80 -5.89
N TYR A 163 -10.61 5.54 -5.46
CA TYR A 163 -11.81 4.71 -5.36
C TYR A 163 -12.68 4.77 -6.62
N LYS A 164 -12.12 4.31 -7.75
CA LYS A 164 -12.76 4.33 -9.09
C LYS A 164 -13.17 5.74 -9.54
N GLY A 165 -12.41 6.75 -9.13
CA GLY A 165 -12.69 8.16 -9.43
C GLY A 165 -13.77 8.81 -8.56
N MET A 166 -14.47 8.05 -7.70
CA MET A 166 -15.54 8.58 -6.84
C MET A 166 -15.06 9.67 -5.87
N VAL A 167 -13.77 9.67 -5.52
CA VAL A 167 -13.19 10.70 -4.64
C VAL A 167 -13.11 12.04 -5.35
N ALA A 168 -12.91 12.06 -6.67
CA ALA A 168 -12.70 13.27 -7.44
C ALA A 168 -13.97 14.12 -7.63
N HIS A 169 -15.13 13.48 -7.88
CA HIS A 169 -16.37 14.20 -8.15
C HIS A 169 -17.61 13.47 -7.65
N ASP A 170 -18.63 14.23 -7.21
CA ASP A 170 -19.86 13.67 -6.63
C ASP A 170 -20.71 12.91 -7.65
N ASP A 171 -20.67 13.28 -8.94
CA ASP A 171 -21.38 12.56 -10.01
C ASP A 171 -20.94 11.11 -10.18
N PHE A 172 -19.72 10.80 -9.77
CA PHE A 172 -19.20 9.43 -9.77
C PHE A 172 -19.63 8.62 -8.55
N VAL A 173 -20.19 9.27 -7.51
CA VAL A 173 -20.44 8.64 -6.21
C VAL A 173 -21.70 7.79 -6.22
N VAL A 174 -21.54 6.48 -6.12
CA VAL A 174 -22.66 5.56 -5.91
C VAL A 174 -23.21 5.77 -4.49
N ARG A 175 -24.55 5.91 -4.36
CA ARG A 175 -25.24 6.26 -3.10
C ARG A 175 -24.76 5.44 -1.88
N ARG A 176 -24.59 4.13 -2.04
CA ARG A 176 -24.13 3.20 -0.97
C ARG A 176 -22.67 3.40 -0.56
N LYS A 177 -21.90 4.20 -1.31
CA LYS A 177 -20.47 4.44 -1.09
C LYS A 177 -20.16 5.84 -0.53
N LYS A 178 -21.16 6.71 -0.37
CA LYS A 178 -21.01 8.12 0.09
C LYS A 178 -20.16 8.24 1.37
N THR A 179 -20.39 7.40 2.35
CA THR A 179 -19.65 7.45 3.63
C THR A 179 -18.18 7.11 3.45
N ILE A 180 -17.88 6.08 2.63
CA ILE A 180 -16.50 5.68 2.34
C ILE A 180 -15.77 6.79 1.58
N VAL A 181 -16.40 7.36 0.55
CA VAL A 181 -15.85 8.47 -0.23
C VAL A 181 -15.57 9.68 0.65
N LYS A 182 -16.52 10.07 1.52
CA LYS A 182 -16.31 11.18 2.46
C LYS A 182 -15.12 10.92 3.40
N ARG A 183 -14.99 9.70 3.93
CA ARG A 183 -13.87 9.33 4.80
C ARG A 183 -12.53 9.38 4.05
N MET A 184 -12.51 8.92 2.80
CA MET A 184 -11.30 8.98 1.97
C MET A 184 -10.90 10.41 1.64
N ARG A 185 -11.86 11.30 1.26
CA ARG A 185 -11.60 12.72 1.06
C ARG A 185 -10.99 13.37 2.30
N ASN A 186 -11.56 13.10 3.47
CA ASN A 186 -11.02 13.61 4.74
C ASN A 186 -9.61 13.10 5.03
N TYR A 187 -9.32 11.84 4.70
CA TYR A 187 -7.98 11.28 4.83
C TYR A 187 -6.98 11.98 3.90
N LEU A 188 -7.33 12.14 2.63
CA LEU A 188 -6.46 12.80 1.64
C LEU A 188 -6.23 14.27 1.99
N ASP A 189 -7.28 15.00 2.37
CA ASP A 189 -7.15 16.37 2.84
C ASP A 189 -6.19 16.46 4.02
N TYR A 190 -6.31 15.55 4.99
CA TYR A 190 -5.43 15.51 6.15
C TYR A 190 -3.96 15.27 5.77
N ILE A 191 -3.63 14.23 4.99
CA ILE A 191 -2.25 13.89 4.67
C ILE A 191 -1.59 14.92 3.73
N CYS A 192 -2.37 15.58 2.87
CA CYS A 192 -1.87 16.62 1.97
C CYS A 192 -1.59 17.96 2.70
N ASN A 193 -2.23 18.20 3.83
CA ASN A 193 -2.05 19.42 4.64
C ASN A 193 -1.25 19.18 5.94
N CYS A 194 -0.59 18.02 6.05
CA CYS A 194 0.18 17.65 7.23
C CYS A 194 1.60 18.20 7.14
N ASP A 195 2.00 19.08 8.07
CA ASP A 195 3.29 19.81 8.02
C ASP A 195 4.54 18.92 8.05
N TYR A 196 4.41 17.71 8.59
CA TYR A 196 5.52 16.75 8.67
C TYR A 196 5.48 15.68 7.56
N LEU A 197 4.64 15.85 6.56
CA LEU A 197 4.56 14.96 5.38
C LEU A 197 4.68 15.76 4.09
N SER A 198 5.56 15.29 3.20
CA SER A 198 5.54 15.70 1.79
C SER A 198 4.72 14.66 1.01
N THR A 199 3.50 15.04 0.60
CA THR A 199 2.55 14.11 -0.01
C THR A 199 2.31 14.43 -1.48
N SER A 200 2.29 13.38 -2.33
CA SER A 200 1.87 13.43 -3.73
C SER A 200 0.75 12.42 -3.99
N LEU A 201 -0.29 12.86 -4.71
CA LEU A 201 -1.37 11.99 -5.19
C LEU A 201 -1.12 11.64 -6.65
N ILE A 202 -0.98 10.35 -6.95
CA ILE A 202 -0.63 9.86 -8.29
C ILE A 202 -1.83 9.12 -8.87
N PRO A 203 -2.35 9.55 -10.04
CA PRO A 203 -3.47 8.89 -10.71
C PRO A 203 -2.99 7.67 -11.51
N ILE A 204 -2.57 6.62 -10.79
CA ILE A 204 -2.12 5.34 -11.34
C ILE A 204 -2.93 4.21 -10.70
N GLY A 205 -3.38 3.22 -11.46
CA GLY A 205 -4.30 2.19 -10.96
C GLY A 205 -5.58 2.82 -10.38
N ASP A 206 -5.93 2.50 -9.14
CA ASP A 206 -7.05 3.15 -8.43
C ASP A 206 -6.61 4.35 -7.57
N GLY A 207 -5.45 4.96 -7.92
CA GLY A 207 -4.82 6.09 -7.26
C GLY A 207 -3.92 5.71 -6.11
N VAL A 208 -2.72 6.29 -6.06
CA VAL A 208 -1.71 6.07 -5.02
C VAL A 208 -1.35 7.39 -4.35
N ALA A 209 -1.37 7.45 -3.02
CA ALA A 209 -0.74 8.53 -2.27
C ALA A 209 0.65 8.09 -1.82
N LEU A 210 1.64 8.92 -2.12
CA LEU A 210 3.00 8.79 -1.62
C LEU A 210 3.25 9.92 -0.63
N SER A 211 3.58 9.58 0.62
CA SER A 211 3.88 10.54 1.67
C SER A 211 5.25 10.25 2.27
N TYR A 212 6.17 11.18 2.12
CA TYR A 212 7.48 11.13 2.74
C TYR A 212 7.41 11.81 4.10
N LYS A 213 7.89 11.15 5.16
CA LYS A 213 7.93 11.73 6.50
C LYS A 213 9.18 12.59 6.65
N GLU A 214 8.97 13.90 6.78
CA GLU A 214 10.05 14.86 7.00
C GLU A 214 10.76 14.56 8.32
N SER A 215 12.07 14.71 8.31
CA SER A 215 12.83 14.73 9.55
C SER A 215 12.40 15.95 10.38
N LYS A 216 12.19 15.77 11.67
CA LYS A 216 12.04 16.92 12.56
C LYS A 216 13.26 17.81 12.33
N ARG A 217 13.06 18.97 11.73
CA ARG A 217 14.14 19.95 11.60
C ARG A 217 14.63 20.23 13.01
N GLY A 218 15.81 19.72 13.36
CA GLY A 218 16.59 20.31 14.41
C GLY A 218 16.77 21.77 14.00
N ASP A 219 16.54 22.70 14.89
CA ASP A 219 16.67 24.13 14.66
C ASP A 219 17.94 24.40 13.86
N VAL A 220 17.82 24.49 12.55
CA VAL A 220 18.84 25.10 11.71
C VAL A 220 18.57 26.60 11.82
N ASP A 221 19.07 27.18 12.92
CA ASP A 221 19.23 28.58 13.04
C ASP A 221 20.00 29.11 11.82
N GLY A 222 19.36 29.92 11.04
CA GLY A 222 20.01 30.88 10.16
C GLY A 222 20.09 30.49 8.69
N ILE A 223 18.99 30.62 7.95
CA ILE A 223 19.01 31.29 6.64
C ILE A 223 17.66 32.03 6.55
N LYS A 224 17.70 33.31 6.87
CA LYS A 224 16.70 34.29 6.45
C LYS A 224 17.02 34.77 5.06
#